data_b258defc0f3f1d716aa2be07ef0befc2
#
_entry.id   b258defc0f3f1d716aa2be07ef0befc2
#
_cell.length_a   1.000
_cell.length_b   1.000
_cell.length_c   1.000
_cell.angle_alpha   90.00
_cell.angle_beta   90.00
_cell.angle_gamma   90.00
#
_symmetry.space_group_name_H-M   'P 1'
#
loop_
_entity.id
_entity.type
_entity.pdbx_description
1 polymer ?
#
loop_
_entity_poly.entity_id
_entity_poly.type
_entity_poly.pdbx_seq_one_letter_code
_entity_poly.pdbx_strand_id
1 'polypeptide(L)'
;MFTYDFLAVELLIESFKAAGDRDLREMIKTGSYGNNYQTLINDLNLLLGNKRINLDEDFAGVNFQLDNNGETIELYPEDLSHGELKRLSIYIWLKSRNIEDAIVLMDEVEIAFHPDWQYQIISDLKEWAPSNQYILATHSYALCEALTPAHVKEIEPKLIKQKS
;
A
#
# COMPACT_ATOMS: atom_id res chain seq x y z
N MET A 1 3.24 17.47 6.10
CA MET A 1 3.52 16.23 5.39
C MET A 1 4.49 15.42 6.23
N PHE A 2 4.10 14.21 6.65
CA PHE A 2 4.99 13.35 7.42
C PHE A 2 6.00 12.68 6.50
N THR A 3 7.16 12.27 7.02
CA THR A 3 8.22 11.62 6.22
C THR A 3 7.73 10.37 5.47
N TYR A 4 6.75 9.65 6.04
CA TYR A 4 6.14 8.47 5.41
C TYR A 4 5.30 8.79 4.17
N ASP A 5 4.63 9.93 4.14
CA ASP A 5 3.80 10.34 3.00
C ASP A 5 4.67 10.66 1.78
N PHE A 6 5.82 11.29 2.01
CA PHE A 6 6.79 11.57 0.96
C PHE A 6 7.36 10.27 0.35
N LEU A 7 7.70 9.30 1.20
CA LEU A 7 8.19 7.99 0.74
C LEU A 7 7.13 7.24 -0.08
N ALA A 8 5.86 7.34 0.30
CA ALA A 8 4.75 6.74 -0.43
C ALA A 8 4.63 7.31 -1.85
N VAL A 9 4.72 8.62 -1.99
CA VAL A 9 4.66 9.31 -3.29
C VAL A 9 5.84 8.92 -4.19
N GLU A 10 7.06 8.86 -3.65
CA GLU A 10 8.23 8.42 -4.40
C GLU A 10 8.07 6.98 -4.90
N LEU A 11 7.61 6.06 -4.06
CA LEU A 11 7.34 4.67 -4.43
C LEU A 11 6.29 4.57 -5.56
N LEU A 12 5.25 5.39 -5.51
CA LEU A 12 4.23 5.44 -6.56
C LEU A 12 4.84 5.90 -7.89
N ILE A 13 5.59 7.01 -7.89
CA ILE A 13 6.25 7.54 -9.10
C ILE A 13 7.19 6.50 -9.70
N GLU A 14 8.07 5.90 -8.88
CA GLU A 14 9.00 4.86 -9.34
C GLU A 14 8.26 3.66 -9.94
N SER A 15 7.16 3.24 -9.32
CA SER A 15 6.38 2.08 -9.77
C SER A 15 5.67 2.34 -11.10
N PHE A 16 5.12 3.53 -11.29
CA PHE A 16 4.55 3.95 -12.57
C PHE A 16 5.60 3.99 -13.68
N LYS A 17 6.75 4.61 -13.41
CA LYS A 17 7.87 4.65 -14.37
C LYS A 17 8.33 3.25 -14.75
N ALA A 18 8.53 2.38 -13.76
CA ALA A 18 8.95 1.01 -14.00
C ALA A 18 7.89 0.19 -14.78
N ALA A 19 6.61 0.44 -14.57
CA ALA A 19 5.54 -0.19 -15.34
C ALA A 19 5.56 0.27 -16.80
N GLY A 20 5.68 1.58 -17.06
CA GLY A 20 5.81 2.14 -18.39
C GLY A 20 7.05 1.63 -19.14
N ASP A 21 8.20 1.52 -18.45
CA ASP A 21 9.42 0.96 -18.99
C ASP A 21 9.26 -0.52 -19.41
N ARG A 22 8.52 -1.31 -18.61
CA ARG A 22 8.21 -2.70 -18.99
C ARG A 22 7.35 -2.76 -20.23
N ASP A 23 6.32 -1.92 -20.34
CA ASP A 23 5.42 -1.86 -21.47
C ASP A 23 6.16 -1.46 -22.77
N LEU A 24 7.08 -0.49 -22.67
CA LEU A 24 7.94 -0.08 -23.78
C LEU A 24 8.89 -1.21 -24.19
N ARG A 25 9.51 -1.93 -23.25
CA ARG A 25 10.38 -3.06 -23.56
C ARG A 25 9.62 -4.20 -24.23
N GLU A 26 8.37 -4.41 -23.86
CA GLU A 26 7.51 -5.40 -24.52
C GLU A 26 7.19 -4.97 -25.96
N MET A 27 6.89 -3.68 -26.18
CA MET A 27 6.73 -3.12 -27.51
C MET A 27 7.95 -3.35 -28.41
N ILE A 28 9.15 -3.12 -27.90
CA ILE A 28 10.40 -3.33 -28.64
C ILE A 28 10.58 -4.81 -29.03
N LYS A 29 10.15 -5.73 -28.17
CA LYS A 29 10.32 -7.18 -28.39
C LYS A 29 9.24 -7.78 -29.28
N THR A 30 8.01 -7.34 -29.14
CA THR A 30 6.82 -8.00 -29.74
C THR A 30 6.12 -7.17 -30.78
N GLY A 31 6.38 -5.87 -30.85
CA GLY A 31 5.65 -4.92 -31.69
C GLY A 31 4.35 -4.41 -31.06
N SER A 32 4.02 -4.81 -29.83
CA SER A 32 2.82 -4.36 -29.11
C SER A 32 3.19 -3.92 -27.70
N TYR A 33 2.60 -2.81 -27.23
CA TYR A 33 2.80 -2.35 -25.85
C TYR A 33 2.28 -3.40 -24.85
N GLY A 34 2.98 -3.50 -23.72
CA GLY A 34 2.51 -4.25 -22.58
C GLY A 34 1.31 -3.58 -21.89
N ASN A 35 0.86 -4.17 -20.81
CA ASN A 35 -0.30 -3.69 -20.04
C ASN A 35 0.02 -3.42 -18.56
N ASN A 36 1.30 -3.32 -18.21
CA ASN A 36 1.74 -3.18 -16.83
C ASN A 36 1.29 -1.85 -16.21
N TYR A 37 1.39 -0.75 -16.98
CA TYR A 37 0.99 0.57 -16.52
C TYR A 37 -0.53 0.64 -16.26
N GLN A 38 -1.33 0.14 -17.19
CA GLN A 38 -2.79 0.15 -17.05
C GLN A 38 -3.25 -0.78 -15.91
N THR A 39 -2.61 -1.92 -15.76
CA THR A 39 -2.88 -2.85 -14.65
C THR A 39 -2.61 -2.18 -13.32
N LEU A 40 -1.45 -1.51 -13.18
CA LEU A 40 -1.11 -0.78 -11.96
C LEU A 40 -2.13 0.31 -11.63
N ILE A 41 -2.54 1.13 -12.61
CA ILE A 41 -3.60 2.14 -12.42
C ILE A 41 -4.89 1.49 -11.92
N ASN A 42 -5.33 0.42 -12.55
CA ASN A 42 -6.58 -0.26 -12.19
C ASN A 42 -6.52 -0.78 -10.74
N ASP A 43 -5.43 -1.42 -10.36
CA ASP A 43 -5.25 -1.97 -9.03
C ASP A 43 -5.25 -0.86 -7.95
N LEU A 44 -4.53 0.24 -8.21
CA LEU A 44 -4.49 1.38 -7.28
C LEU A 44 -5.85 2.08 -7.16
N ASN A 45 -6.58 2.21 -8.26
CA ASN A 45 -7.93 2.78 -8.25
C ASN A 45 -8.92 1.90 -7.47
N LEU A 46 -8.77 0.58 -7.49
CA LEU A 46 -9.56 -0.32 -6.66
C LEU A 46 -9.28 -0.09 -5.17
N LEU A 47 -8.04 0.15 -4.78
CA LEU A 47 -7.67 0.45 -3.39
C LEU A 47 -8.19 1.80 -2.92
N LEU A 48 -8.25 2.78 -3.81
CA LEU A 48 -8.70 4.14 -3.52
C LEU A 48 -10.23 4.29 -3.51
N GLY A 49 -10.96 3.35 -4.11
CA GLY A 49 -12.43 3.34 -4.16
C GLY A 49 -13.01 4.45 -5.02
N ASN A 50 -13.34 5.58 -4.42
CA ASN A 50 -13.94 6.74 -5.10
C ASN A 50 -12.95 7.74 -5.68
N LYS A 51 -11.66 7.50 -5.50
CA LYS A 51 -10.59 8.34 -6.05
C LYS A 51 -9.85 7.59 -7.16
N ARG A 52 -9.23 8.35 -8.04
CA ARG A 52 -8.39 7.82 -9.10
C ARG A 52 -7.01 8.43 -9.01
N ILE A 53 -5.99 7.65 -9.35
CA ILE A 53 -4.60 8.08 -9.36
C ILE A 53 -4.04 8.05 -10.78
N ASN A 54 -3.18 8.97 -11.10
CA ASN A 54 -2.35 8.93 -12.30
C ASN A 54 -0.99 9.59 -12.03
N LEU A 55 -0.04 9.30 -12.90
CA LEU A 55 1.23 10.01 -12.94
C LEU A 55 1.03 11.38 -13.61
N ASP A 56 1.71 12.39 -13.13
CA ASP A 56 1.71 13.71 -13.75
C ASP A 56 2.35 13.68 -15.15
N GLU A 57 2.01 14.64 -15.99
CA GLU A 57 2.52 14.73 -17.36
C GLU A 57 4.05 14.84 -17.41
N ASP A 58 4.67 15.51 -16.42
CA ASP A 58 6.14 15.65 -16.33
C ASP A 58 6.82 14.42 -15.74
N PHE A 59 6.07 13.40 -15.30
CA PHE A 59 6.59 12.23 -14.59
C PHE A 59 7.30 12.58 -13.26
N ALA A 60 6.99 13.73 -12.68
CA ALA A 60 7.63 14.23 -11.47
C ALA A 60 6.78 14.03 -10.20
N GLY A 61 5.48 13.79 -10.36
CA GLY A 61 4.51 13.64 -9.30
C GLY A 61 3.39 12.67 -9.63
N VAL A 62 2.47 12.52 -8.69
CA VAL A 62 1.20 11.83 -8.87
C VAL A 62 0.06 12.78 -8.53
N ASN A 63 -1.00 12.75 -9.30
CA ASN A 63 -2.24 13.45 -9.00
C ASN A 63 -3.37 12.46 -8.72
N PHE A 64 -4.40 12.95 -8.05
CA PHE A 64 -5.58 12.19 -7.73
C PHE A 64 -6.81 12.95 -8.20
N GLN A 65 -7.85 12.23 -8.51
CA GLN A 65 -9.13 12.78 -8.92
C GLN A 65 -10.24 12.14 -8.09
N LEU A 66 -11.13 12.95 -7.56
CA LEU A 66 -12.35 12.52 -6.88
C LEU A 66 -13.54 12.82 -7.78
N ASP A 67 -14.35 11.80 -8.06
CA ASP A 67 -15.65 12.00 -8.71
C ASP A 67 -16.70 12.33 -7.63
N ASN A 68 -17.18 13.56 -7.67
CA ASN A 68 -18.20 14.06 -6.77
C ASN A 68 -19.45 14.46 -7.56
N ASN A 69 -20.38 13.49 -7.73
CA ASN A 69 -21.65 13.69 -8.42
C ASN A 69 -21.53 14.26 -9.84
N GLY A 70 -20.52 13.85 -10.60
CA GLY A 70 -20.27 14.27 -11.98
C GLY A 70 -19.39 15.51 -12.11
N GLU A 71 -18.89 16.04 -10.98
CA GLU A 71 -17.83 17.03 -10.93
C GLU A 71 -16.53 16.34 -10.54
N THR A 72 -15.49 16.49 -11.36
CA THR A 72 -14.15 15.97 -11.06
C THR A 72 -13.37 16.99 -10.25
N ILE A 73 -12.99 16.61 -9.05
CA ILE A 73 -12.15 17.43 -8.16
C ILE A 73 -10.73 16.87 -8.23
N GLU A 74 -9.78 17.73 -8.57
CA GLU A 74 -8.37 17.39 -8.54
C GLU A 74 -7.87 17.44 -7.09
N LEU A 75 -7.11 16.44 -6.68
CA LEU A 75 -6.54 16.30 -5.36
C LEU A 75 -5.03 16.08 -5.49
N TYR A 76 -4.31 16.55 -4.50
CA TYR A 76 -2.87 16.33 -4.35
C TYR A 76 -2.60 15.27 -3.27
N PRO A 77 -1.37 14.75 -3.18
CA PRO A 77 -1.02 13.76 -2.14
C PRO A 77 -1.34 14.21 -0.70
N GLU A 78 -1.23 15.50 -0.41
CA GLU A 78 -1.57 16.11 0.88
C GLU A 78 -3.07 16.14 1.19
N ASP A 79 -3.92 15.95 0.19
CA ASP A 79 -5.39 15.88 0.34
C ASP A 79 -5.86 14.46 0.66
N LEU A 80 -4.97 13.47 0.55
CA LEU A 80 -5.26 12.11 0.97
C LEU A 80 -5.05 11.94 2.47
N SER A 81 -5.82 11.04 3.07
CA SER A 81 -5.56 10.63 4.45
C SER A 81 -4.24 9.84 4.52
N HIS A 82 -3.57 9.93 5.67
CA HIS A 82 -2.36 9.13 5.92
C HIS A 82 -2.61 7.62 5.78
N GLY A 83 -3.82 7.17 6.11
CA GLY A 83 -4.20 5.77 5.94
C GLY A 83 -4.30 5.35 4.48
N GLU A 84 -4.84 6.19 3.60
CA GLU A 84 -4.87 5.94 2.15
C GLU A 84 -3.46 5.83 1.58
N LEU A 85 -2.61 6.81 1.86
CA LEU A 85 -1.22 6.80 1.40
C LEU A 85 -0.44 5.59 1.93
N LYS A 86 -0.63 5.23 3.21
CA LYS A 86 0.00 4.05 3.81
C LYS A 86 -0.47 2.76 3.15
N ARG A 87 -1.76 2.60 2.88
CA ARG A 87 -2.31 1.42 2.22
C ARG A 87 -1.77 1.26 0.80
N LEU A 88 -1.73 2.35 0.03
CA LEU A 88 -1.10 2.38 -1.29
C LEU A 88 0.38 2.00 -1.21
N SER A 89 1.14 2.56 -0.27
CA SER A 89 2.57 2.27 -0.15
C SER A 89 2.87 0.83 0.22
N ILE A 90 2.08 0.20 1.09
CA ILE A 90 2.23 -1.23 1.43
C ILE A 90 1.96 -2.09 0.18
N TYR A 91 0.88 -1.82 -0.53
CA TYR A 91 0.55 -2.52 -1.78
C TYR A 91 1.69 -2.44 -2.79
N ILE A 92 2.12 -1.20 -3.10
CA ILE A 92 3.20 -0.94 -4.05
C ILE A 92 4.49 -1.60 -3.60
N TRP A 93 4.85 -1.51 -2.32
CA TRP A 93 6.06 -2.12 -1.80
C TRP A 93 6.07 -3.64 -2.02
N LEU A 94 4.97 -4.32 -1.73
CA LEU A 94 4.85 -5.77 -1.96
C LEU A 94 4.96 -6.12 -3.44
N LYS A 95 4.27 -5.38 -4.31
CA LYS A 95 4.19 -5.66 -5.75
C LYS A 95 5.45 -5.24 -6.50
N SER A 96 5.96 -4.02 -6.27
CA SER A 96 7.11 -3.50 -7.01
C SER A 96 8.42 -4.20 -6.67
N ARG A 97 8.55 -4.68 -5.44
CA ARG A 97 9.72 -5.45 -4.98
C ARG A 97 9.57 -6.94 -5.21
N ASN A 98 8.43 -7.37 -5.76
CA ASN A 98 8.12 -8.79 -5.99
C ASN A 98 8.37 -9.64 -4.74
N ILE A 99 7.81 -9.17 -3.59
CA ILE A 99 7.99 -9.83 -2.30
C ILE A 99 7.07 -11.05 -2.26
N GLU A 100 7.64 -12.20 -2.59
CA GLU A 100 6.96 -13.48 -2.66
C GLU A 100 7.79 -14.55 -1.92
N ASP A 101 7.11 -15.59 -1.39
CA ASP A 101 7.72 -16.70 -0.65
C ASP A 101 8.63 -16.23 0.51
N ALA A 102 8.26 -15.11 1.15
CA ALA A 102 9.06 -14.42 2.14
C ALA A 102 8.38 -14.38 3.53
N ILE A 103 9.18 -14.14 4.57
CA ILE A 103 8.66 -13.75 5.88
C ILE A 103 8.68 -12.23 5.96
N VAL A 104 7.51 -11.62 6.07
CA VAL A 104 7.32 -10.17 6.14
C VAL A 104 7.04 -9.78 7.59
N LEU A 105 7.90 -8.93 8.13
CA LEU A 105 7.76 -8.39 9.48
C LEU A 105 7.22 -6.96 9.39
N MET A 106 6.14 -6.67 10.11
CA MET A 106 5.58 -5.32 10.20
C MET A 106 5.33 -4.96 11.65
N ASP A 107 5.72 -3.76 12.02
CA ASP A 107 5.47 -3.19 13.33
C ASP A 107 4.46 -2.05 13.18
N GLU A 108 3.43 -2.04 14.04
CA GLU A 108 2.40 -1.01 14.10
C GLU A 108 1.77 -0.69 12.72
N VAL A 109 1.47 -1.74 11.95
CA VAL A 109 0.88 -1.59 10.61
C VAL A 109 -0.45 -0.84 10.63
N GLU A 110 -1.16 -0.90 11.74
CA GLU A 110 -2.47 -0.25 11.96
C GLU A 110 -2.41 1.26 12.16
N ILE A 111 -1.25 1.85 12.46
CA ILE A 111 -1.13 3.30 12.66
C ILE A 111 -1.65 4.04 11.43
N ALA A 112 -2.47 5.05 11.67
CA ALA A 112 -3.18 5.87 10.70
C ALA A 112 -4.35 5.16 9.97
N PHE A 113 -4.63 3.88 10.21
CA PHE A 113 -5.79 3.22 9.65
C PHE A 113 -7.07 3.49 10.47
N HIS A 114 -8.16 3.77 9.77
CA HIS A 114 -9.49 3.69 10.36
C HIS A 114 -9.74 2.27 10.89
N PRO A 115 -10.51 2.07 11.98
CA PRO A 115 -10.80 0.75 12.54
C PRO A 115 -11.21 -0.30 11.50
N ASP A 116 -12.05 0.03 10.54
CA ASP A 116 -12.46 -0.89 9.47
C ASP A 116 -11.28 -1.37 8.64
N TRP A 117 -10.31 -0.50 8.37
CA TRP A 117 -9.09 -0.86 7.63
C TRP A 117 -8.11 -1.65 8.47
N GLN A 118 -8.15 -1.52 9.80
CA GLN A 118 -7.37 -2.37 10.70
C GLN A 118 -7.84 -3.82 10.65
N TYR A 119 -9.15 -4.05 10.52
CA TYR A 119 -9.67 -5.39 10.25
C TYR A 119 -9.31 -5.89 8.86
N GLN A 120 -9.39 -5.02 7.86
CA GLN A 120 -9.25 -5.39 6.46
C GLN A 120 -7.81 -5.68 6.05
N ILE A 121 -6.81 -5.04 6.68
CA ILE A 121 -5.40 -5.16 6.26
C ILE A 121 -4.90 -6.60 6.25
N ILE A 122 -5.42 -7.47 7.12
CA ILE A 122 -5.05 -8.89 7.15
C ILE A 122 -5.47 -9.62 5.88
N SER A 123 -6.70 -9.35 5.41
CA SER A 123 -7.20 -9.92 4.15
C SER A 123 -6.48 -9.30 2.95
N ASP A 124 -6.24 -8.01 2.98
CA ASP A 124 -5.49 -7.29 1.94
C ASP A 124 -4.09 -7.88 1.74
N LEU A 125 -3.32 -8.05 2.82
CA LEU A 125 -1.98 -8.65 2.75
C LEU A 125 -1.98 -10.04 2.16
N LYS A 126 -2.96 -10.88 2.52
CA LYS A 126 -3.11 -12.23 1.99
C LYS A 126 -3.53 -12.26 0.53
N GLU A 127 -4.32 -11.28 0.10
CA GLU A 127 -4.75 -11.15 -1.29
C GLU A 127 -3.62 -10.59 -2.17
N TRP A 128 -2.90 -9.58 -1.66
CA TRP A 128 -1.86 -8.91 -2.44
C TRP A 128 -0.62 -9.78 -2.66
N ALA A 129 -0.22 -10.55 -1.66
CA ALA A 129 0.94 -11.44 -1.75
C ALA A 129 0.73 -12.71 -0.92
N PRO A 130 -0.05 -13.68 -1.45
CA PRO A 130 -0.56 -14.85 -0.71
C PRO A 130 0.52 -15.86 -0.34
N SER A 131 1.66 -15.87 -1.02
CA SER A 131 2.75 -16.81 -0.73
C SER A 131 3.59 -16.42 0.50
N ASN A 132 3.39 -15.20 1.02
CA ASN A 132 4.16 -14.71 2.14
C ASN A 132 3.61 -15.16 3.50
N GLN A 133 4.51 -15.28 4.45
CA GLN A 133 4.17 -15.36 5.87
C GLN A 133 4.31 -13.98 6.51
N TYR A 134 3.27 -13.51 7.17
CA TYR A 134 3.26 -12.22 7.84
C TYR A 134 3.39 -12.39 9.35
N ILE A 135 4.28 -11.62 9.98
CA ILE A 135 4.42 -11.50 11.43
C ILE A 135 4.21 -10.02 11.76
N LEU A 136 3.11 -9.72 12.43
CA LEU A 136 2.71 -8.36 12.75
C LEU A 136 2.84 -8.11 14.25
N ALA A 137 3.52 -7.05 14.65
CA ALA A 137 3.46 -6.52 15.99
C ALA A 137 2.44 -5.37 16.00
N THR A 138 1.56 -5.33 17.00
CA THR A 138 0.46 -4.37 17.05
C THR A 138 -0.02 -4.10 18.47
N HIS A 139 -0.58 -2.91 18.66
CA HIS A 139 -1.35 -2.54 19.85
C HIS A 139 -2.87 -2.48 19.57
N SER A 140 -3.31 -2.84 18.34
CA SER A 140 -4.70 -2.77 17.94
C SER A 140 -5.46 -4.05 18.28
N TYR A 141 -6.49 -3.93 19.10
CA TYR A 141 -7.46 -5.01 19.33
C TYR A 141 -8.22 -5.37 18.04
N ALA A 142 -8.59 -4.37 17.22
CA ALA A 142 -9.31 -4.59 15.98
C ALA A 142 -8.52 -5.48 15.01
N LEU A 143 -7.20 -5.26 14.90
CA LEU A 143 -6.32 -6.10 14.08
C LEU A 143 -6.21 -7.52 14.65
N CYS A 144 -6.11 -7.66 15.97
CA CYS A 144 -6.09 -8.97 16.63
C CYS A 144 -7.40 -9.74 16.44
N GLU A 145 -8.55 -9.05 16.51
CA GLU A 145 -9.89 -9.66 16.32
C GLU A 145 -10.14 -10.11 14.87
N ALA A 146 -9.41 -9.56 13.90
CA ALA A 146 -9.46 -10.02 12.51
C ALA A 146 -8.85 -11.43 12.32
N LEU A 147 -8.20 -11.97 13.34
CA LEU A 147 -7.56 -13.27 13.34
C LEU A 147 -8.17 -14.21 14.37
N THR A 148 -8.00 -15.52 14.16
CA THR A 148 -8.36 -16.48 15.19
C THR A 148 -7.36 -16.45 16.35
N PRO A 149 -7.76 -16.78 17.60
CA PRO A 149 -6.86 -16.77 18.76
C PRO A 149 -5.58 -17.58 18.58
N ALA A 150 -5.59 -18.60 17.73
CA ALA A 150 -4.41 -19.40 17.43
C ALA A 150 -3.30 -18.64 16.71
N HIS A 151 -3.64 -17.52 16.05
CA HIS A 151 -2.70 -16.67 15.32
C HIS A 151 -2.30 -15.42 16.11
N VAL A 152 -2.83 -15.23 17.31
CA VAL A 152 -2.55 -14.06 18.15
C VAL A 152 -1.79 -14.50 19.39
N LYS A 153 -0.70 -13.81 19.67
CA LYS A 153 0.11 -14.03 20.88
C LYS A 153 0.26 -12.72 21.62
N GLU A 154 -0.24 -12.66 22.84
CA GLU A 154 0.02 -11.56 23.75
C GLU A 154 1.47 -11.64 24.27
N ILE A 155 2.16 -10.51 24.26
CA ILE A 155 3.52 -10.36 24.75
C ILE A 155 3.48 -9.48 25.99
N GLU A 156 3.75 -10.05 27.15
CA GLU A 156 3.88 -9.29 28.38
C GLU A 156 5.16 -8.42 28.33
N PRO A 157 5.10 -7.14 28.81
CA PRO A 157 6.28 -6.31 28.87
C PRO A 157 7.30 -6.93 29.83
N LYS A 158 8.52 -7.12 29.37
CA LYS A 158 9.62 -7.55 30.25
C LYS A 158 9.88 -6.45 31.29
N LEU A 159 9.52 -6.67 32.54
CA LEU A 159 9.94 -5.81 33.63
C LEU A 159 11.47 -5.87 33.72
N ILE A 160 12.13 -4.80 33.32
CA ILE A 160 13.56 -4.64 33.55
C ILE A 160 13.70 -4.49 35.06
N LYS A 161 14.13 -5.56 35.76
CA LYS A 161 14.54 -5.45 37.17
C LYS A 161 15.66 -4.43 37.23
N GLN A 162 15.37 -3.24 37.78
CA GLN A 162 16.43 -2.33 38.19
C GLN A 162 17.28 -3.10 39.20
N LYS A 163 18.56 -3.32 38.85
CA LYS A 163 19.54 -3.80 39.80
C LYS A 163 19.72 -2.70 40.84
N SER A 164 19.19 -2.91 42.02
CA SER A 164 19.54 -2.15 43.23
C SER A 164 20.99 -2.36 43.58
#